data_e0d896a09aabe706d5846f0f90854d37
#
_entry.id   e0d896a09aabe706d5846f0f90854d37
#
_cell.length_a   1.000
_cell.length_b   1.000
_cell.length_c   1.000
_cell.angle_alpha   90.00
_cell.angle_beta   90.00
_cell.angle_gamma   90.00
#
_symmetry.space_group_name_H-M   'P 1'
#
loop_
_entity.id
_entity.type
_entity.pdbx_description
1 polymer ?
#
loop_
_entity_poly.entity_id
_entity_poly.type
_entity_poly.pdbx_seq_one_letter_code
_entity_poly.pdbx_strand_id
1 'polypeptide(L)'
;MRAAGFTRDEIDKELFQDRIVPATELQKYQRPKLGSTTEDTIKSLAIEDPQHPPLYFLIARFWMQTFGSSLTASRFLPVLFSLMGLPLMYALGLEVFASPIMAILATVLLALSPFDILFAQTARQYSLLTTLVIGSSFTLLQALRLPTLRNWGLYALSSALGFYSHPFFGLTTIAHGVYVLLLKVSFQKLTMTSPQAERKFYRADYKTINQFFLAIACSLLLYSPWIVVLVTNYQRAAATTDWTKFKVEFLYLLKLWILSFSSLLLDLDFGFNNIWTYVPRLTILAVIEVGIYQVCHRTPKATWLFIVTTIFVPFLLLAVPDLLLGGKRSAVSRYLISCYPGIQLVVAYLLGIHILQGCKLWRGIMVLLSAGAIASCTVSAFSETWWNKDLSYHNAEVARYINASSSPKIISEIGDDFTNTGDLISLSYLLQDDVSLVLLSQPPQLENVKSLLSESIEPFVFRPSGKFIKKLKPEQGQLVEVFAPGRLWQLKNQ
;
A
#
# COMPACT_ATOMS: atom_id res chain seq x y z
N MET A 1 -15.40 1.39 -6.06
CA MET A 1 -16.64 1.04 -5.35
C MET A 1 -16.85 1.89 -4.10
N ARG A 2 -16.01 1.83 -3.04
CA ARG A 2 -16.22 2.56 -1.77
C ARG A 2 -16.28 4.07 -1.91
N ALA A 3 -15.29 4.66 -2.57
CA ALA A 3 -15.30 6.11 -2.86
C ALA A 3 -16.51 6.53 -3.71
N ALA A 4 -17.04 5.62 -4.51
CA ALA A 4 -18.24 5.85 -5.33
C ALA A 4 -19.56 5.74 -4.54
N GLY A 5 -19.55 5.30 -3.29
CA GLY A 5 -20.71 5.18 -2.42
C GLY A 5 -21.49 3.87 -2.56
N PHE A 6 -20.89 2.84 -3.17
CA PHE A 6 -21.49 1.52 -3.25
C PHE A 6 -21.05 0.62 -2.10
N THR A 7 -21.98 -0.12 -1.52
CA THR A 7 -21.67 -1.28 -0.71
C THR A 7 -21.47 -2.50 -1.61
N ARG A 8 -20.77 -3.50 -1.11
CA ARG A 8 -20.59 -4.74 -1.86
C ARG A 8 -21.88 -5.54 -1.93
N ASP A 9 -22.62 -5.58 -0.83
CA ASP A 9 -23.89 -6.28 -0.75
C ASP A 9 -24.88 -5.74 -1.80
N GLU A 10 -24.92 -4.42 -2.02
CA GLU A 10 -25.70 -3.83 -3.10
C GLU A 10 -25.25 -4.30 -4.49
N ILE A 11 -23.94 -4.28 -4.72
CA ILE A 11 -23.37 -4.71 -6.01
C ILE A 11 -23.64 -6.18 -6.26
N ASP A 12 -23.42 -7.04 -5.28
CA ASP A 12 -23.62 -8.48 -5.41
C ASP A 12 -25.09 -8.82 -5.65
N LYS A 13 -26.01 -8.17 -4.95
CA LYS A 13 -27.46 -8.33 -5.16
C LYS A 13 -27.94 -7.82 -6.51
N GLU A 14 -27.34 -6.77 -7.05
CA GLU A 14 -27.71 -6.21 -8.35
C GLU A 14 -27.13 -7.00 -9.51
N LEU A 15 -25.88 -7.49 -9.39
CA LEU A 15 -25.18 -8.17 -10.48
C LEU A 15 -25.55 -9.64 -10.61
N PHE A 16 -25.59 -10.40 -9.50
CA PHE A 16 -25.70 -11.85 -9.52
C PHE A 16 -27.17 -12.32 -9.45
N GLN A 17 -27.88 -12.14 -10.57
CA GLN A 17 -29.32 -12.43 -10.71
C GLN A 17 -29.63 -13.39 -11.85
N ASP A 18 -28.71 -14.29 -12.24
CA ASP A 18 -28.86 -15.20 -13.37
C ASP A 18 -29.23 -14.47 -14.68
N ARG A 19 -28.58 -13.32 -14.94
CA ARG A 19 -28.84 -12.50 -16.13
C ARG A 19 -27.56 -12.27 -16.95
N ILE A 20 -27.77 -11.99 -18.23
CA ILE A 20 -26.69 -11.57 -19.14
C ILE A 20 -26.50 -10.05 -19.00
N VAL A 21 -25.27 -9.62 -18.79
CA VAL A 21 -24.89 -8.21 -18.73
C VAL A 21 -23.67 -7.94 -19.62
N PRO A 22 -23.60 -6.81 -20.32
CA PRO A 22 -22.37 -6.44 -21.04
C PRO A 22 -21.25 -6.17 -20.03
N ALA A 23 -20.00 -6.48 -20.39
CA ALA A 23 -18.86 -6.28 -19.51
C ALA A 23 -18.73 -4.83 -19.05
N THR A 24 -19.04 -3.86 -19.92
CA THR A 24 -19.00 -2.43 -19.64
C THR A 24 -19.97 -1.99 -18.54
N GLU A 25 -21.06 -2.72 -18.27
CA GLU A 25 -22.01 -2.41 -17.19
C GLU A 25 -21.33 -2.42 -15.81
N LEU A 26 -20.35 -3.32 -15.61
CA LEU A 26 -19.63 -3.43 -14.34
C LEU A 26 -18.82 -2.18 -14.00
N GLN A 27 -18.45 -1.38 -15.00
CA GLN A 27 -17.65 -0.17 -14.80
C GLN A 27 -18.41 0.94 -14.07
N LYS A 28 -19.76 0.89 -14.04
CA LYS A 28 -20.59 1.86 -13.30
C LYS A 28 -20.24 1.91 -11.81
N TYR A 29 -19.80 0.81 -11.22
CA TYR A 29 -19.42 0.73 -9.80
C TYR A 29 -18.10 1.43 -9.45
N GLN A 30 -17.38 1.91 -10.46
CA GLN A 30 -16.20 2.78 -10.30
C GLN A 30 -16.55 4.27 -10.49
N ARG A 31 -17.82 4.61 -10.78
CA ARG A 31 -18.32 5.97 -10.93
C ARG A 31 -19.15 6.35 -9.71
N PRO A 32 -19.19 7.63 -9.29
CA PRO A 32 -20.05 8.06 -8.20
C PRO A 32 -21.51 7.61 -8.42
N LYS A 33 -22.07 6.91 -7.44
CA LYS A 33 -23.45 6.42 -7.48
C LYS A 33 -24.41 7.61 -7.56
N LEU A 34 -25.35 7.58 -8.49
CA LEU A 34 -26.36 8.64 -8.64
C LEU A 34 -27.16 8.82 -7.35
N GLY A 35 -27.34 10.06 -6.93
CA GLY A 35 -28.06 10.42 -5.71
C GLY A 35 -27.32 10.11 -4.41
N SER A 36 -26.10 9.49 -4.46
CA SER A 36 -25.33 9.20 -3.24
C SER A 36 -24.58 10.42 -2.73
N THR A 37 -24.35 10.44 -1.43
CA THR A 37 -23.67 11.49 -0.69
C THR A 37 -22.32 11.04 -0.13
N THR A 38 -21.60 11.92 0.55
CA THR A 38 -20.39 11.58 1.32
C THR A 38 -20.69 10.60 2.46
N GLU A 39 -21.92 10.66 3.00
CA GLU A 39 -22.37 9.74 4.05
C GLU A 39 -22.40 8.29 3.55
N ASP A 40 -22.86 8.05 2.31
CA ASP A 40 -22.85 6.71 1.70
C ASP A 40 -21.43 6.15 1.57
N THR A 41 -20.45 7.00 1.24
CA THR A 41 -19.03 6.61 1.22
C THR A 41 -18.55 6.21 2.62
N ILE A 42 -18.84 7.03 3.64
CA ILE A 42 -18.47 6.72 5.03
C ILE A 42 -19.16 5.45 5.50
N LYS A 43 -20.46 5.32 5.24
CA LYS A 43 -21.27 4.16 5.65
C LYS A 43 -20.78 2.86 5.00
N SER A 44 -20.45 2.89 3.70
CA SER A 44 -19.91 1.71 3.00
C SER A 44 -18.58 1.23 3.58
N LEU A 45 -17.71 2.17 3.98
CA LEU A 45 -16.46 1.85 4.65
C LEU A 45 -16.70 1.31 6.07
N ALA A 46 -17.54 1.99 6.86
CA ALA A 46 -17.79 1.64 8.24
C ALA A 46 -18.36 0.22 8.40
N ILE A 47 -19.25 -0.18 7.50
CA ILE A 47 -19.92 -1.49 7.56
C ILE A 47 -19.07 -2.61 6.98
N GLU A 48 -18.39 -2.36 5.85
CA GLU A 48 -17.77 -3.44 5.08
C GLU A 48 -16.24 -3.46 5.10
N ASP A 49 -15.62 -2.30 5.25
CA ASP A 49 -14.16 -2.14 5.24
C ASP A 49 -13.68 -1.19 6.37
N PRO A 50 -14.07 -1.42 7.64
CA PRO A 50 -13.79 -0.49 8.74
C PRO A 50 -12.29 -0.28 8.98
N GLN A 51 -11.42 -1.21 8.54
CA GLN A 51 -9.97 -1.07 8.56
C GLN A 51 -9.45 0.01 7.60
N HIS A 52 -10.31 0.59 6.75
CA HIS A 52 -9.95 1.67 5.84
C HIS A 52 -10.63 2.99 6.24
N PRO A 53 -9.93 3.90 6.96
CA PRO A 53 -10.46 5.20 7.34
C PRO A 53 -10.83 6.07 6.12
N PRO A 54 -11.76 7.03 6.27
CA PRO A 54 -12.45 7.63 5.15
C PRO A 54 -11.69 8.71 4.38
N LEU A 55 -10.57 9.26 4.90
CA LEU A 55 -9.93 10.46 4.33
C LEU A 55 -9.62 10.31 2.83
N TYR A 56 -8.89 9.26 2.46
CA TYR A 56 -8.55 9.03 1.05
C TYR A 56 -9.81 8.84 0.19
N PHE A 57 -10.78 8.09 0.67
CA PHE A 57 -11.99 7.75 -0.10
C PHE A 57 -12.91 8.95 -0.31
N LEU A 58 -12.98 9.85 0.67
CA LEU A 58 -13.70 11.10 0.53
C LEU A 58 -13.02 12.04 -0.47
N ILE A 59 -11.70 12.19 -0.38
CA ILE A 59 -10.94 12.98 -1.36
C ILE A 59 -11.10 12.37 -2.76
N ALA A 60 -11.01 11.03 -2.88
CA ALA A 60 -11.20 10.34 -4.16
C ALA A 60 -12.63 10.52 -4.72
N ARG A 61 -13.66 10.56 -3.86
CA ARG A 61 -15.03 10.87 -4.28
C ARG A 61 -15.14 12.26 -4.87
N PHE A 62 -14.67 13.30 -4.15
CA PHE A 62 -14.66 14.68 -4.65
C PHE A 62 -13.83 14.82 -5.93
N TRP A 63 -12.70 14.12 -5.98
CA TRP A 63 -11.86 14.06 -7.17
C TRP A 63 -12.61 13.52 -8.39
N MET A 64 -13.29 12.37 -8.23
CA MET A 64 -14.09 11.77 -9.30
C MET A 64 -15.26 12.67 -9.74
N GLN A 65 -15.89 13.41 -8.83
CA GLN A 65 -16.96 14.35 -9.13
C GLN A 65 -16.46 15.57 -9.94
N THR A 66 -15.23 15.99 -9.71
CA THR A 66 -14.64 17.18 -10.34
C THR A 66 -13.92 16.86 -11.65
N PHE A 67 -13.11 15.79 -11.68
CA PHE A 67 -12.21 15.46 -12.78
C PHE A 67 -12.63 14.21 -13.55
N GLY A 68 -13.76 13.60 -13.18
CA GLY A 68 -14.26 12.37 -13.78
C GLY A 68 -13.65 11.11 -13.16
N SER A 69 -14.20 9.96 -13.57
CA SER A 69 -13.92 8.63 -13.00
C SER A 69 -13.17 7.69 -13.95
N SER A 70 -12.49 8.25 -14.97
CA SER A 70 -11.62 7.46 -15.84
C SER A 70 -10.48 6.81 -15.04
N LEU A 71 -9.89 5.74 -15.55
CA LEU A 71 -8.74 5.09 -14.92
C LEU A 71 -7.59 6.07 -14.69
N THR A 72 -7.32 6.93 -15.70
CA THR A 72 -6.28 7.96 -15.62
C THR A 72 -6.60 8.99 -14.53
N ALA A 73 -7.81 9.54 -14.51
CA ALA A 73 -8.22 10.50 -13.49
C ALA A 73 -8.12 9.90 -12.08
N SER A 74 -8.60 8.67 -11.89
CA SER A 74 -8.55 7.98 -10.58
C SER A 74 -7.12 7.70 -10.10
N ARG A 75 -6.18 7.41 -11.01
CA ARG A 75 -4.76 7.16 -10.70
C ARG A 75 -3.97 8.46 -10.53
N PHE A 76 -4.44 9.57 -11.05
CA PHE A 76 -3.75 10.86 -10.92
C PHE A 76 -3.80 11.41 -9.49
N LEU A 77 -4.84 11.13 -8.73
CA LEU A 77 -4.95 11.57 -7.33
C LEU A 77 -3.80 11.06 -6.44
N PRO A 78 -3.46 9.76 -6.38
CA PRO A 78 -2.31 9.31 -5.61
C PRO A 78 -0.96 9.84 -6.16
N VAL A 79 -0.85 10.16 -7.46
CA VAL A 79 0.33 10.86 -8.01
C VAL A 79 0.49 12.23 -7.35
N LEU A 80 -0.58 13.01 -7.19
CA LEU A 80 -0.51 14.31 -6.52
C LEU A 80 -0.03 14.18 -5.07
N PHE A 81 -0.52 13.18 -4.34
CA PHE A 81 -0.03 12.93 -2.98
C PHE A 81 1.46 12.57 -2.96
N SER A 82 1.92 11.74 -3.91
CA SER A 82 3.33 11.41 -4.03
C SER A 82 4.18 12.66 -4.32
N LEU A 83 3.75 13.53 -5.23
CA LEU A 83 4.42 14.79 -5.52
C LEU A 83 4.46 15.74 -4.31
N MET A 84 3.40 15.78 -3.49
CA MET A 84 3.40 16.53 -2.23
C MET A 84 4.41 15.97 -1.21
N GLY A 85 4.72 14.70 -1.28
CA GLY A 85 5.74 14.05 -0.45
C GLY A 85 7.15 14.56 -0.71
N LEU A 86 7.47 15.01 -1.94
CA LEU A 86 8.83 15.44 -2.32
C LEU A 86 9.31 16.67 -1.55
N PRO A 87 8.59 17.80 -1.51
CA PRO A 87 9.00 18.96 -0.71
C PRO A 87 9.03 18.67 0.79
N LEU A 88 8.15 17.78 1.28
CA LEU A 88 8.17 17.36 2.67
C LEU A 88 9.41 16.49 2.99
N MET A 89 9.84 15.63 2.06
CA MET A 89 11.05 14.83 2.21
C MET A 89 12.30 15.70 2.20
N TYR A 90 12.33 16.73 1.33
CA TYR A 90 13.39 17.74 1.35
C TYR A 90 13.45 18.45 2.71
N ALA A 91 12.31 18.92 3.21
CA ALA A 91 12.23 19.60 4.50
C ALA A 91 12.63 18.69 5.66
N LEU A 92 12.21 17.41 5.64
CA LEU A 92 12.61 16.41 6.63
C LEU A 92 14.11 16.14 6.58
N GLY A 93 14.68 15.93 5.38
CA GLY A 93 16.12 15.69 5.20
C GLY A 93 16.96 16.86 5.68
N LEU A 94 16.51 18.10 5.41
CA LEU A 94 17.16 19.32 5.89
C LEU A 94 17.09 19.46 7.42
N GLU A 95 15.93 19.11 8.01
CA GLU A 95 15.74 19.12 9.47
C GLU A 95 16.63 18.08 10.18
N VAL A 96 16.76 16.88 9.58
CA VAL A 96 17.53 15.76 10.16
C VAL A 96 19.04 15.97 10.04
N PHE A 97 19.53 16.47 8.90
CA PHE A 97 20.98 16.51 8.60
C PHE A 97 21.55 17.92 8.52
N ALA A 98 20.73 18.96 8.53
CA ALA A 98 21.16 20.35 8.29
C ALA A 98 22.03 20.51 7.02
N SER A 99 21.79 19.69 5.99
CA SER A 99 22.56 19.61 4.75
C SER A 99 21.62 19.60 3.52
N PRO A 100 21.68 20.64 2.67
CA PRO A 100 20.88 20.68 1.44
C PRO A 100 21.19 19.51 0.49
N ILE A 101 22.43 19.04 0.43
CA ILE A 101 22.83 17.92 -0.44
C ILE A 101 22.16 16.62 0.02
N MET A 102 22.18 16.33 1.33
CA MET A 102 21.52 15.14 1.87
C MET A 102 20.00 15.24 1.72
N ALA A 103 19.43 16.43 1.88
CA ALA A 103 18.00 16.67 1.66
C ALA A 103 17.59 16.44 0.20
N ILE A 104 18.36 16.96 -0.77
CA ILE A 104 18.15 16.72 -2.21
C ILE A 104 18.27 15.23 -2.53
N LEU A 105 19.30 14.55 -2.03
CA LEU A 105 19.49 13.12 -2.27
C LEU A 105 18.32 12.30 -1.70
N ALA A 106 17.82 12.60 -0.51
CA ALA A 106 16.64 11.93 0.06
C ALA A 106 15.41 12.16 -0.82
N THR A 107 15.21 13.37 -1.33
CA THR A 107 14.12 13.71 -2.24
C THR A 107 14.23 12.96 -3.57
N VAL A 108 15.43 12.88 -4.14
CA VAL A 108 15.68 12.13 -5.39
C VAL A 108 15.45 10.65 -5.18
N LEU A 109 15.88 10.07 -4.05
CA LEU A 109 15.64 8.68 -3.72
C LEU A 109 14.14 8.37 -3.58
N LEU A 110 13.36 9.27 -2.98
CA LEU A 110 11.89 9.14 -2.93
C LEU A 110 11.28 9.28 -4.34
N ALA A 111 11.71 10.27 -5.12
CA ALA A 111 11.17 10.53 -6.46
C ALA A 111 11.45 9.40 -7.47
N LEU A 112 12.57 8.71 -7.32
CA LEU A 112 12.97 7.58 -8.18
C LEU A 112 12.66 6.21 -7.58
N SER A 113 12.10 6.14 -6.37
CA SER A 113 11.80 4.88 -5.70
C SER A 113 10.78 4.06 -6.49
N PRO A 114 11.15 2.86 -7.00
CA PRO A 114 10.22 2.01 -7.73
C PRO A 114 8.98 1.66 -6.90
N PHE A 115 9.15 1.41 -5.60
CA PHE A 115 8.05 1.16 -4.68
C PHE A 115 7.09 2.35 -4.57
N ASP A 116 7.60 3.55 -4.35
CA ASP A 116 6.76 4.74 -4.17
C ASP A 116 6.05 5.11 -5.48
N ILE A 117 6.70 4.98 -6.64
CA ILE A 117 6.11 5.19 -7.97
C ILE A 117 5.01 4.15 -8.26
N LEU A 118 5.23 2.88 -7.89
CA LEU A 118 4.23 1.83 -8.05
C LEU A 118 2.94 2.16 -7.29
N PHE A 119 3.08 2.64 -6.04
CA PHE A 119 1.93 3.03 -5.24
C PHE A 119 1.35 4.40 -5.63
N ALA A 120 2.14 5.30 -6.22
CA ALA A 120 1.64 6.53 -6.83
C ALA A 120 0.72 6.27 -8.04
N GLN A 121 0.88 5.14 -8.73
CA GLN A 121 0.00 4.72 -9.83
C GLN A 121 -1.19 3.87 -9.37
N THR A 122 -1.27 3.54 -8.09
CA THR A 122 -2.33 2.71 -7.50
C THR A 122 -3.38 3.59 -6.85
N ALA A 123 -4.64 3.54 -7.31
CA ALA A 123 -5.76 4.31 -6.76
C ALA A 123 -6.16 3.84 -5.34
N ARG A 124 -5.23 4.00 -4.40
CA ARG A 124 -5.29 3.61 -2.98
C ARG A 124 -4.62 4.66 -2.11
N GLN A 125 -4.82 4.57 -0.80
CA GLN A 125 -4.36 5.54 0.20
C GLN A 125 -2.86 5.54 0.49
N TYR A 126 -2.05 4.69 -0.15
CA TYR A 126 -0.65 4.44 0.26
C TYR A 126 0.27 5.63 0.02
N SER A 127 0.15 6.34 -1.12
CA SER A 127 0.92 7.57 -1.37
C SER A 127 0.56 8.69 -0.38
N LEU A 128 -0.72 8.80 -0.02
CA LEU A 128 -1.16 9.72 1.04
C LEU A 128 -0.53 9.33 2.39
N LEU A 129 -0.50 8.03 2.71
CA LEU A 129 0.15 7.54 3.94
C LEU A 129 1.63 7.88 3.96
N THR A 130 2.39 7.61 2.88
CA THR A 130 3.81 7.97 2.77
C THR A 130 4.04 9.46 3.02
N THR A 131 3.24 10.31 2.38
CA THR A 131 3.30 11.78 2.54
C THR A 131 3.04 12.20 3.98
N LEU A 132 2.07 11.59 4.66
CA LEU A 132 1.75 11.90 6.05
C LEU A 132 2.76 11.34 7.05
N VAL A 133 3.39 10.21 6.76
CA VAL A 133 4.54 9.69 7.54
C VAL A 133 5.70 10.68 7.48
N ILE A 134 6.06 11.16 6.30
CA ILE A 134 7.12 12.17 6.12
C ILE A 134 6.72 13.50 6.80
N GLY A 135 5.50 13.97 6.56
CA GLY A 135 5.02 15.24 7.11
C GLY A 135 4.92 15.24 8.62
N SER A 136 4.42 14.15 9.24
CA SER A 136 4.35 14.04 10.71
C SER A 136 5.75 13.91 11.34
N SER A 137 6.67 13.21 10.68
CA SER A 137 8.08 13.13 11.10
C SER A 137 8.74 14.51 11.10
N PHE A 138 8.53 15.28 10.03
CA PHE A 138 9.03 16.65 9.92
C PHE A 138 8.43 17.57 11.00
N THR A 139 7.11 17.56 11.17
CA THR A 139 6.44 18.41 12.17
C THR A 139 6.81 18.02 13.60
N LEU A 140 7.03 16.73 13.90
CA LEU A 140 7.56 16.27 15.18
C LEU A 140 8.93 16.91 15.47
N LEU A 141 9.88 16.79 14.54
CA LEU A 141 11.23 17.33 14.74
C LEU A 141 11.21 18.85 14.92
N GLN A 142 10.36 19.56 14.15
CA GLN A 142 10.14 20.99 14.35
C GLN A 142 9.55 21.31 15.74
N ALA A 143 8.57 20.53 16.21
CA ALA A 143 7.98 20.73 17.52
C ALA A 143 8.97 20.46 18.66
N LEU A 144 9.85 19.48 18.50
CA LEU A 144 10.92 19.21 19.46
C LEU A 144 12.02 20.29 19.46
N ARG A 145 12.32 20.86 18.29
CA ARG A 145 13.29 21.96 18.17
C ARG A 145 12.74 23.28 18.70
N LEU A 146 11.52 23.62 18.34
CA LEU A 146 10.81 24.85 18.70
C LEU A 146 9.44 24.49 19.27
N PRO A 147 9.32 24.24 20.59
CA PRO A 147 8.11 23.75 21.21
C PRO A 147 7.04 24.84 21.38
N THR A 148 6.50 25.32 20.26
CA THR A 148 5.39 26.28 20.21
C THR A 148 4.06 25.56 20.07
N LEU A 149 2.94 26.19 20.47
CA LEU A 149 1.59 25.67 20.27
C LEU A 149 1.31 25.38 18.78
N ARG A 150 1.80 26.25 17.88
CA ARG A 150 1.67 26.06 16.44
C ARG A 150 2.34 24.76 15.97
N ASN A 151 3.57 24.50 16.36
CA ASN A 151 4.32 23.33 15.90
C ASN A 151 3.72 22.04 16.47
N TRP A 152 3.32 22.04 17.74
CA TRP A 152 2.60 20.90 18.33
C TRP A 152 1.21 20.71 17.71
N GLY A 153 0.51 21.79 17.37
CA GLY A 153 -0.75 21.73 16.63
C GLY A 153 -0.59 21.14 15.22
N LEU A 154 0.46 21.52 14.49
CA LEU A 154 0.78 20.95 13.18
C LEU A 154 1.13 19.46 13.29
N TYR A 155 1.87 19.05 14.32
CA TYR A 155 2.15 17.63 14.57
C TYR A 155 0.86 16.86 14.92
N ALA A 156 0.00 17.41 15.78
CA ALA A 156 -1.28 16.80 16.10
C ALA A 156 -2.18 16.65 14.87
N LEU A 157 -2.26 17.69 14.03
CA LEU A 157 -3.06 17.66 12.81
C LEU A 157 -2.51 16.65 11.80
N SER A 158 -1.19 16.67 11.51
CA SER A 158 -0.59 15.72 10.58
C SER A 158 -0.74 14.27 11.06
N SER A 159 -0.67 14.04 12.38
CA SER A 159 -0.90 12.72 12.98
C SER A 159 -2.38 12.30 12.88
N ALA A 160 -3.33 13.19 13.11
CA ALA A 160 -4.75 12.90 12.93
C ALA A 160 -5.08 12.53 11.49
N LEU A 161 -4.57 13.30 10.51
CA LEU A 161 -4.70 12.98 9.07
C LEU A 161 -4.05 11.64 8.74
N GLY A 162 -2.90 11.32 9.36
CA GLY A 162 -2.24 10.04 9.22
C GLY A 162 -3.12 8.86 9.66
N PHE A 163 -3.75 8.96 10.83
CA PHE A 163 -4.70 7.96 11.31
C PHE A 163 -5.92 7.84 10.39
N TYR A 164 -6.46 8.96 9.90
CA TYR A 164 -7.57 8.96 8.94
C TYR A 164 -7.18 8.46 7.54
N SER A 165 -5.88 8.41 7.21
CA SER A 165 -5.38 7.78 5.99
C SER A 165 -5.30 6.26 6.11
N HIS A 166 -4.66 5.74 7.18
CA HIS A 166 -4.47 4.31 7.39
C HIS A 166 -4.17 3.97 8.85
N PRO A 167 -4.77 2.91 9.44
CA PRO A 167 -4.53 2.53 10.84
C PRO A 167 -3.05 2.23 11.15
N PHE A 168 -2.29 1.73 10.16
CA PHE A 168 -0.84 1.48 10.32
C PHE A 168 0.00 2.75 10.49
N PHE A 169 -0.58 3.93 10.34
CA PHE A 169 0.07 5.16 10.81
C PHE A 169 0.35 5.12 12.32
N GLY A 170 -0.38 4.31 13.08
CA GLY A 170 -0.09 4.02 14.48
C GLY A 170 1.34 3.52 14.71
N LEU A 171 1.92 2.77 13.77
CA LEU A 171 3.31 2.31 13.85
C LEU A 171 4.29 3.48 13.83
N THR A 172 4.05 4.49 12.98
CA THR A 172 4.81 5.75 12.96
C THR A 172 4.69 6.49 14.29
N THR A 173 3.47 6.59 14.82
CA THR A 173 3.22 7.27 16.10
C THR A 173 3.93 6.59 17.26
N ILE A 174 3.95 5.25 17.30
CA ILE A 174 4.70 4.49 18.31
C ILE A 174 6.22 4.72 18.15
N ALA A 175 6.74 4.70 16.91
CA ALA A 175 8.14 5.00 16.65
C ALA A 175 8.54 6.41 17.13
N HIS A 176 7.69 7.41 16.89
CA HIS A 176 7.86 8.77 17.40
C HIS A 176 7.86 8.80 18.94
N GLY A 177 6.96 8.07 19.59
CA GLY A 177 6.92 7.95 21.04
C GLY A 177 8.18 7.32 21.62
N VAL A 178 8.65 6.22 21.03
CA VAL A 178 9.91 5.56 21.42
C VAL A 178 11.09 6.51 21.24
N TYR A 179 11.14 7.23 20.11
CA TYR A 179 12.18 8.25 19.88
C TYR A 179 12.21 9.32 20.97
N VAL A 180 11.07 9.94 21.27
CA VAL A 180 10.96 11.01 22.28
C VAL A 180 11.39 10.53 23.66
N LEU A 181 10.98 9.29 24.04
CA LEU A 181 11.37 8.70 25.33
C LEU A 181 12.87 8.38 25.40
N LEU A 182 13.45 7.79 24.34
CA LEU A 182 14.88 7.50 24.28
C LEU A 182 15.72 8.77 24.25
N LEU A 183 15.24 9.82 23.58
CA LEU A 183 15.88 11.11 23.56
C LEU A 183 15.99 11.68 24.99
N LYS A 184 14.94 11.63 25.79
CA LYS A 184 14.97 12.06 27.21
C LYS A 184 16.00 11.31 28.03
N VAL A 185 15.97 9.96 28.00
CA VAL A 185 16.92 9.14 28.76
C VAL A 185 18.35 9.46 28.39
N SER A 186 18.58 9.74 27.10
CA SER A 186 19.89 10.10 26.59
C SER A 186 20.40 11.44 27.10
N PHE A 187 19.54 12.45 27.15
CA PHE A 187 19.91 13.78 27.67
C PHE A 187 20.14 13.80 29.18
N GLN A 188 19.43 12.99 29.96
CA GLN A 188 19.66 12.87 31.39
C GLN A 188 21.09 12.34 31.73
N LYS A 189 21.62 11.42 30.91
CA LYS A 189 23.00 10.93 31.08
C LYS A 189 24.08 11.94 30.62
N LEU A 190 23.76 12.79 29.64
CA LEU A 190 24.67 13.78 29.05
C LEU A 190 24.83 15.07 29.86
N THR A 191 23.93 15.37 30.80
CA THR A 191 24.03 16.56 31.68
C THR A 191 25.24 16.56 32.55
N MET A 192 25.94 15.42 32.68
CA MET A 192 27.20 15.33 33.47
C MET A 192 28.49 15.46 32.66
N THR A 193 28.49 15.36 31.31
CA THR A 193 29.78 15.19 30.57
C THR A 193 29.88 15.85 29.19
N SER A 194 28.91 16.63 28.68
CA SER A 194 28.90 17.08 27.28
C SER A 194 28.91 18.58 27.02
N PRO A 195 29.57 19.05 25.90
CA PRO A 195 29.63 20.45 25.52
C PRO A 195 28.26 21.03 25.15
N GLN A 196 28.07 22.32 25.37
CA GLN A 196 26.86 23.12 25.14
C GLN A 196 26.26 23.03 23.72
N ALA A 197 27.01 22.55 22.73
CA ALA A 197 26.58 22.49 21.32
C ALA A 197 25.46 21.49 21.04
N GLU A 198 25.44 20.32 21.71
CA GLU A 198 24.38 19.32 21.49
C GLU A 198 23.04 19.70 22.13
N ARG A 199 23.04 20.57 23.15
CA ARG A 199 21.83 21.05 23.82
C ARG A 199 20.96 21.96 22.95
N LYS A 200 21.44 22.41 21.80
CA LYS A 200 20.78 23.41 20.96
C LYS A 200 19.77 22.84 19.99
N PHE A 201 19.81 21.52 19.69
CA PHE A 201 19.04 20.96 18.59
C PHE A 201 17.67 20.42 18.97
N TYR A 202 17.50 19.66 20.04
CA TYR A 202 16.21 19.12 20.43
C TYR A 202 16.02 19.14 21.94
N ARG A 203 14.87 19.64 22.41
CA ARG A 203 14.51 19.62 23.83
C ARG A 203 13.75 18.34 24.15
N ALA A 204 14.18 17.61 25.17
CA ALA A 204 13.51 16.43 25.70
C ALA A 204 13.28 16.57 27.22
N ASP A 205 12.86 17.74 27.66
CA ASP A 205 12.45 17.98 29.05
C ASP A 205 11.05 17.41 29.31
N TYR A 206 10.64 17.34 30.57
CA TYR A 206 9.31 16.82 30.94
C TYR A 206 8.15 17.60 30.28
N LYS A 207 8.31 18.91 30.09
CA LYS A 207 7.32 19.75 29.45
C LYS A 207 7.10 19.35 28.00
N THR A 208 8.18 19.14 27.24
CA THR A 208 8.15 18.72 25.84
C THR A 208 7.52 17.34 25.67
N ILE A 209 7.81 16.41 26.60
CA ILE A 209 7.20 15.08 26.61
C ILE A 209 5.70 15.17 26.86
N ASN A 210 5.27 15.96 27.84
CA ASN A 210 3.84 16.16 28.11
C ASN A 210 3.14 16.80 26.90
N GLN A 211 3.78 17.74 26.21
CA GLN A 211 3.27 18.34 24.98
C GLN A 211 3.15 17.31 23.85
N PHE A 212 4.12 16.40 23.71
CA PHE A 212 4.05 15.30 22.76
C PHE A 212 2.82 14.41 23.03
N PHE A 213 2.67 13.92 24.27
CA PHE A 213 1.52 13.07 24.62
C PHE A 213 0.19 13.82 24.50
N LEU A 214 0.15 15.11 24.81
CA LEU A 214 -1.04 15.93 24.60
C LEU A 214 -1.36 16.04 23.10
N ALA A 215 -0.37 16.25 22.23
CA ALA A 215 -0.59 16.30 20.79
C ALA A 215 -1.12 14.97 20.24
N ILE A 216 -0.58 13.84 20.73
CA ILE A 216 -1.12 12.50 20.37
C ILE A 216 -2.54 12.32 20.90
N ALA A 217 -2.82 12.70 22.14
CA ALA A 217 -4.17 12.63 22.70
C ALA A 217 -5.16 13.48 21.87
N CYS A 218 -4.79 14.68 21.46
CA CYS A 218 -5.59 15.50 20.55
C CYS A 218 -5.79 14.81 19.18
N SER A 219 -4.76 14.19 18.63
CA SER A 219 -4.87 13.45 17.37
C SER A 219 -5.84 12.27 17.47
N LEU A 220 -5.76 11.51 18.57
CA LEU A 220 -6.65 10.37 18.83
C LEU A 220 -8.07 10.84 19.14
N LEU A 221 -8.24 11.98 19.83
CA LEU A 221 -9.56 12.59 20.03
C LEU A 221 -10.20 12.98 18.70
N LEU A 222 -9.44 13.61 17.81
CA LEU A 222 -9.93 13.91 16.45
C LEU A 222 -10.27 12.64 15.66
N TYR A 223 -9.53 11.56 15.86
CA TYR A 223 -9.75 10.27 15.20
C TYR A 223 -10.82 9.41 15.92
N SER A 224 -11.29 9.80 17.09
CA SER A 224 -12.21 9.00 17.93
C SER A 224 -13.50 8.55 17.22
N PRO A 225 -14.13 9.34 16.29
CA PRO A 225 -15.29 8.86 15.56
C PRO A 225 -14.99 7.56 14.77
N TRP A 226 -13.79 7.45 14.21
CA TRP A 226 -13.40 6.24 13.49
C TRP A 226 -12.92 5.12 14.41
N ILE A 227 -12.38 5.43 15.59
CA ILE A 227 -12.10 4.44 16.62
C ILE A 227 -13.40 3.74 17.03
N VAL A 228 -14.50 4.48 17.21
CA VAL A 228 -15.81 3.89 17.49
C VAL A 228 -16.23 2.93 16.37
N VAL A 229 -16.09 3.32 15.11
CA VAL A 229 -16.36 2.45 13.96
C VAL A 229 -15.53 1.15 14.01
N LEU A 230 -14.23 1.25 14.28
CA LEU A 230 -13.33 0.09 14.39
C LEU A 230 -13.72 -0.85 15.53
N VAL A 231 -14.10 -0.30 16.68
CA VAL A 231 -14.48 -1.10 17.85
C VAL A 231 -15.84 -1.77 17.64
N THR A 232 -16.83 -1.03 17.14
CA THR A 232 -18.18 -1.57 16.89
C THR A 232 -18.20 -2.61 15.76
N ASN A 233 -17.29 -2.50 14.78
CA ASN A 233 -17.19 -3.41 13.65
C ASN A 233 -15.91 -4.28 13.69
N TYR A 234 -15.39 -4.55 14.90
CA TYR A 234 -14.12 -5.27 15.08
C TYR A 234 -14.08 -6.64 14.38
N GLN A 235 -15.15 -7.41 14.49
CA GLN A 235 -15.23 -8.73 13.85
C GLN A 235 -15.07 -8.64 12.33
N ARG A 236 -15.68 -7.63 11.72
CA ARG A 236 -15.54 -7.39 10.28
C ARG A 236 -14.13 -6.94 9.91
N ALA A 237 -13.55 -6.02 10.66
CA ALA A 237 -12.17 -5.59 10.47
C ALA A 237 -11.17 -6.76 10.59
N ALA A 238 -11.38 -7.63 11.58
CA ALA A 238 -10.57 -8.82 11.78
C ALA A 238 -10.69 -9.80 10.61
N ALA A 239 -11.91 -10.11 10.16
CA ALA A 239 -12.16 -11.03 9.05
C ALA A 239 -11.51 -10.57 7.74
N THR A 240 -11.52 -9.27 7.44
CA THR A 240 -10.88 -8.72 6.23
C THR A 240 -9.36 -8.76 6.26
N THR A 241 -8.75 -8.97 7.41
CA THR A 241 -7.29 -9.04 7.60
C THR A 241 -6.78 -10.44 7.95
N ASP A 242 -7.66 -11.44 8.10
CA ASP A 242 -7.31 -12.81 8.50
C ASP A 242 -6.32 -13.49 7.57
N TRP A 243 -6.32 -13.15 6.28
CA TRP A 243 -5.36 -13.65 5.29
C TRP A 243 -3.89 -13.34 5.67
N THR A 244 -3.63 -12.38 6.55
CA THR A 244 -2.29 -12.04 7.02
C THR A 244 -1.84 -12.93 8.18
N LYS A 245 -2.75 -13.70 8.79
CA LYS A 245 -2.49 -14.57 9.93
C LYS A 245 -2.02 -15.97 9.52
N PHE A 246 -2.10 -16.32 8.22
CA PHE A 246 -1.61 -17.61 7.76
C PHE A 246 -0.11 -17.76 8.02
N LYS A 247 0.22 -18.85 8.71
CA LYS A 247 1.62 -19.17 9.01
C LYS A 247 2.35 -19.49 7.70
N VAL A 248 3.51 -18.87 7.53
CA VAL A 248 4.42 -19.10 6.40
C VAL A 248 5.79 -19.48 6.92
N GLU A 249 6.59 -20.13 6.08
CA GLU A 249 7.96 -20.52 6.42
C GLU A 249 8.86 -19.28 6.61
N PHE A 250 9.83 -19.39 7.51
CA PHE A 250 10.76 -18.30 7.80
C PHE A 250 11.54 -17.85 6.56
N LEU A 251 11.98 -18.78 5.71
CA LEU A 251 12.70 -18.46 4.49
C LEU A 251 11.82 -17.64 3.52
N TYR A 252 10.52 -17.93 3.47
CA TYR A 252 9.57 -17.15 2.67
C TYR A 252 9.42 -15.73 3.21
N LEU A 253 9.30 -15.55 4.54
CA LEU A 253 9.29 -14.23 5.17
C LEU A 253 10.57 -13.45 4.87
N LEU A 254 11.73 -14.09 5.01
CA LEU A 254 13.03 -13.49 4.73
C LEU A 254 13.13 -13.00 3.27
N LYS A 255 12.71 -13.80 2.32
CA LYS A 255 12.65 -13.43 0.90
C LYS A 255 11.78 -12.20 0.67
N LEU A 256 10.61 -12.13 1.31
CA LEU A 256 9.70 -10.99 1.18
C LEU A 256 10.23 -9.72 1.86
N TRP A 257 10.95 -9.85 2.98
CA TRP A 257 11.63 -8.69 3.59
C TRP A 257 12.75 -8.16 2.70
N ILE A 258 13.59 -9.04 2.14
CA ILE A 258 14.64 -8.65 1.17
C ILE A 258 13.99 -7.89 0.00
N LEU A 259 12.90 -8.41 -0.53
CA LEU A 259 12.14 -7.82 -1.63
C LEU A 259 11.58 -6.44 -1.25
N SER A 260 10.92 -6.33 -0.09
CA SER A 260 10.27 -5.11 0.37
C SER A 260 11.25 -3.95 0.58
N PHE A 261 12.40 -4.22 1.20
CA PHE A 261 13.39 -3.18 1.48
C PHE A 261 14.23 -2.83 0.24
N SER A 262 14.57 -3.80 -0.61
CA SER A 262 15.31 -3.53 -1.83
C SER A 262 14.48 -2.83 -2.91
N SER A 263 13.15 -3.01 -2.92
CA SER A 263 12.26 -2.40 -3.91
C SER A 263 12.20 -0.87 -3.85
N LEU A 264 12.72 -0.27 -2.78
CA LEU A 264 12.90 1.18 -2.70
C LEU A 264 13.92 1.71 -3.72
N LEU A 265 14.89 0.88 -4.13
CA LEU A 265 16.00 1.27 -5.00
C LEU A 265 16.10 0.44 -6.27
N LEU A 266 15.60 -0.80 -6.24
CA LEU A 266 15.60 -1.71 -7.39
C LEU A 266 14.42 -2.68 -7.28
N ASP A 267 13.58 -2.71 -8.30
CA ASP A 267 12.43 -3.61 -8.40
C ASP A 267 12.23 -4.12 -9.83
N LEU A 268 13.12 -5.01 -10.24
CA LEU A 268 13.05 -5.73 -11.51
C LEU A 268 12.47 -7.12 -11.27
N ASP A 269 11.56 -7.55 -12.14
CA ASP A 269 10.93 -8.87 -12.06
C ASP A 269 11.83 -9.95 -12.70
N PHE A 270 12.77 -10.45 -11.90
CA PHE A 270 13.62 -11.60 -12.27
C PHE A 270 13.04 -12.95 -11.82
N GLY A 271 11.81 -12.95 -11.31
CA GLY A 271 11.14 -14.11 -10.72
C GLY A 271 11.52 -14.37 -9.25
N PHE A 272 10.49 -14.58 -8.43
CA PHE A 272 10.63 -14.73 -6.95
C PHE A 272 11.51 -15.91 -6.53
N ASN A 273 11.50 -17.00 -7.29
CA ASN A 273 12.27 -18.21 -6.97
C ASN A 273 13.65 -18.26 -7.66
N ASN A 274 13.96 -17.30 -8.51
CA ASN A 274 15.27 -17.23 -9.15
C ASN A 274 16.31 -16.70 -8.16
N ILE A 275 17.31 -17.52 -7.82
CA ILE A 275 18.35 -17.15 -6.85
C ILE A 275 19.16 -15.92 -7.28
N TRP A 276 19.34 -15.71 -8.56
CA TRP A 276 20.09 -14.58 -9.09
C TRP A 276 19.42 -13.23 -8.86
N THR A 277 18.11 -13.21 -8.61
CA THR A 277 17.40 -11.97 -8.24
C THR A 277 17.87 -11.44 -6.89
N TYR A 278 18.38 -12.31 -6.00
CA TYR A 278 18.79 -11.92 -4.65
C TYR A 278 20.19 -11.29 -4.61
N VAL A 279 21.05 -11.51 -5.61
CA VAL A 279 22.40 -10.91 -5.65
C VAL A 279 22.32 -9.37 -5.63
N PRO A 280 21.66 -8.66 -6.57
CA PRO A 280 21.53 -7.21 -6.51
C PRO A 280 20.71 -6.74 -5.29
N ARG A 281 19.71 -7.49 -4.86
CA ARG A 281 18.89 -7.14 -3.68
C ARG A 281 19.70 -7.16 -2.40
N LEU A 282 20.52 -8.18 -2.17
CA LEU A 282 21.41 -8.26 -1.01
C LEU A 282 22.48 -7.17 -1.06
N THR A 283 22.99 -6.81 -2.25
CA THR A 283 23.90 -5.67 -2.40
C THR A 283 23.24 -4.37 -1.94
N ILE A 284 21.97 -4.16 -2.27
CA ILE A 284 21.21 -2.99 -1.81
C ILE A 284 21.04 -3.02 -0.29
N LEU A 285 20.71 -4.15 0.30
CA LEU A 285 20.61 -4.29 1.75
C LEU A 285 21.94 -3.97 2.43
N ALA A 286 23.07 -4.43 1.87
CA ALA A 286 24.40 -4.09 2.37
C ALA A 286 24.67 -2.56 2.32
N VAL A 287 24.23 -1.88 1.27
CA VAL A 287 24.29 -0.41 1.18
C VAL A 287 23.47 0.25 2.29
N ILE A 288 22.25 -0.27 2.55
CA ILE A 288 21.38 0.22 3.64
C ILE A 288 22.05 0.00 5.01
N GLU A 289 22.60 -1.19 5.26
CA GLU A 289 23.29 -1.52 6.52
C GLU A 289 24.50 -0.65 6.77
N VAL A 290 25.37 -0.45 5.75
CA VAL A 290 26.50 0.47 5.82
C VAL A 290 26.03 1.89 6.11
N GLY A 291 24.93 2.32 5.50
CA GLY A 291 24.33 3.62 5.78
C GLY A 291 23.85 3.76 7.23
N ILE A 292 23.15 2.76 7.76
CA ILE A 292 22.71 2.73 9.17
C ILE A 292 23.94 2.80 10.10
N TYR A 293 24.96 1.98 9.82
CA TYR A 293 26.21 1.99 10.58
C TYR A 293 26.85 3.38 10.60
N GLN A 294 26.98 4.03 9.45
CA GLN A 294 27.59 5.37 9.37
C GLN A 294 26.74 6.44 10.07
N VAL A 295 25.42 6.40 9.91
CA VAL A 295 24.52 7.31 10.63
C VAL A 295 24.70 7.15 12.14
N CYS A 296 24.74 5.94 12.66
CA CYS A 296 24.90 5.67 14.09
C CYS A 296 26.25 6.15 14.65
N HIS A 297 27.32 6.13 13.84
CA HIS A 297 28.67 6.47 14.31
C HIS A 297 29.10 7.90 13.99
N ARG A 298 28.48 8.55 13.01
CA ARG A 298 28.93 9.86 12.51
C ARG A 298 27.92 11.00 12.67
N THR A 299 26.71 10.70 13.16
CA THR A 299 25.70 11.75 13.40
C THR A 299 25.43 11.95 14.89
N PRO A 300 24.91 13.12 15.28
CA PRO A 300 24.48 13.37 16.65
C PRO A 300 23.47 12.32 17.14
N LYS A 301 23.45 12.07 18.44
CA LYS A 301 22.61 11.06 19.05
C LYS A 301 21.12 11.24 18.72
N ALA A 302 20.63 12.46 18.70
CA ALA A 302 19.26 12.77 18.33
C ALA A 302 18.93 12.35 16.87
N THR A 303 19.86 12.54 15.94
CA THR A 303 19.69 12.19 14.53
C THR A 303 19.61 10.66 14.33
N TRP A 304 20.60 9.93 14.84
CA TRP A 304 20.59 8.49 14.62
C TRP A 304 19.49 7.78 15.38
N LEU A 305 19.14 8.24 16.60
CA LEU A 305 17.99 7.71 17.33
C LEU A 305 16.68 7.86 16.54
N PHE A 306 16.46 9.05 15.95
CA PHE A 306 15.29 9.28 15.11
C PHE A 306 15.22 8.27 13.96
N ILE A 307 16.30 8.14 13.20
CA ILE A 307 16.36 7.26 12.04
C ILE A 307 16.17 5.78 12.45
N VAL A 308 16.90 5.33 13.47
CA VAL A 308 16.84 3.95 13.94
C VAL A 308 15.42 3.61 14.47
N THR A 309 14.81 4.50 15.25
CA THR A 309 13.47 4.24 15.76
C THR A 309 12.41 4.22 14.66
N THR A 310 12.50 5.12 13.67
CA THR A 310 11.54 5.15 12.56
C THR A 310 11.68 3.96 11.62
N ILE A 311 12.84 3.33 11.51
CA ILE A 311 13.03 2.11 10.72
C ILE A 311 12.64 0.87 11.54
N PHE A 312 13.24 0.66 12.70
CA PHE A 312 13.17 -0.62 13.39
C PHE A 312 11.91 -0.79 14.26
N VAL A 313 11.36 0.26 14.86
CA VAL A 313 10.16 0.11 15.70
C VAL A 313 8.97 -0.37 14.87
N PRO A 314 8.59 0.25 13.73
CA PRO A 314 7.49 -0.26 12.92
C PRO A 314 7.76 -1.67 12.37
N PHE A 315 8.98 -1.95 11.95
CA PHE A 315 9.36 -3.28 11.45
C PHE A 315 9.21 -4.35 12.54
N LEU A 316 9.77 -4.14 13.72
CA LEU A 316 9.74 -5.10 14.82
C LEU A 316 8.33 -5.32 15.35
N LEU A 317 7.49 -4.29 15.40
CA LEU A 317 6.08 -4.43 15.79
C LEU A 317 5.27 -5.34 14.86
N LEU A 318 5.69 -5.49 13.61
CA LEU A 318 5.08 -6.43 12.66
C LEU A 318 5.81 -7.77 12.62
N ALA A 319 7.15 -7.76 12.61
CA ALA A 319 7.96 -8.96 12.42
C ALA A 319 7.98 -9.87 13.67
N VAL A 320 8.05 -9.31 14.87
CA VAL A 320 8.08 -10.11 16.10
C VAL A 320 6.80 -10.93 16.29
N PRO A 321 5.59 -10.37 16.15
CA PRO A 321 4.37 -11.19 16.19
C PRO A 321 4.32 -12.26 15.10
N ASP A 322 4.77 -11.96 13.87
CA ASP A 322 4.77 -12.95 12.79
C ASP A 322 5.73 -14.12 13.08
N LEU A 323 6.89 -13.84 13.70
CA LEU A 323 7.87 -14.87 14.08
C LEU A 323 7.39 -15.72 15.27
N LEU A 324 6.74 -15.10 16.26
CA LEU A 324 6.34 -15.79 17.50
C LEU A 324 4.99 -16.50 17.38
N LEU A 325 4.02 -15.86 16.73
CA LEU A 325 2.63 -16.33 16.66
C LEU A 325 2.28 -16.93 15.30
N GLY A 326 3.14 -16.75 14.32
CA GLY A 326 2.88 -17.01 12.92
C GLY A 326 2.13 -15.86 12.27
N GLY A 327 2.25 -15.78 10.95
CA GLY A 327 1.64 -14.73 10.13
C GLY A 327 2.60 -14.22 9.07
N LYS A 328 2.12 -13.26 8.28
CA LYS A 328 2.89 -12.63 7.20
C LYS A 328 2.65 -11.11 7.10
N ARG A 329 2.28 -10.45 8.22
CA ARG A 329 1.98 -9.00 8.23
C ARG A 329 3.21 -8.18 7.86
N SER A 330 4.37 -8.55 8.41
CA SER A 330 5.66 -7.93 8.12
C SER A 330 6.18 -8.18 6.70
N ALA A 331 5.62 -9.16 6.01
CA ALA A 331 5.94 -9.48 4.62
C ALA A 331 5.08 -8.70 3.60
N VAL A 332 4.06 -8.00 4.07
CA VAL A 332 3.22 -7.14 3.23
C VAL A 332 3.90 -5.79 3.09
N SER A 333 4.58 -5.55 1.97
CA SER A 333 5.43 -4.37 1.74
C SER A 333 4.74 -3.02 2.05
N ARG A 334 3.45 -2.88 1.72
CA ARG A 334 2.67 -1.66 2.03
C ARG A 334 2.44 -1.42 3.52
N TYR A 335 2.61 -2.42 4.39
CA TYR A 335 2.51 -2.25 5.84
C TYR A 335 3.82 -1.69 6.44
N LEU A 336 4.91 -1.75 5.69
CA LEU A 336 6.22 -1.24 6.07
C LEU A 336 6.46 0.23 5.64
N ILE A 337 5.46 0.92 5.10
CA ILE A 337 5.57 2.32 4.63
C ILE A 337 6.16 3.24 5.71
N SER A 338 5.85 3.00 6.99
CA SER A 338 6.41 3.77 8.11
C SER A 338 7.94 3.67 8.22
N CYS A 339 8.56 2.60 7.67
CA CYS A 339 10.02 2.40 7.71
C CYS A 339 10.76 3.09 6.57
N TYR A 340 10.11 3.24 5.42
CA TYR A 340 10.77 3.57 4.16
C TYR A 340 11.41 4.96 4.09
N PRO A 341 10.79 6.04 4.58
CA PRO A 341 11.43 7.34 4.62
C PRO A 341 12.73 7.36 5.43
N GLY A 342 12.79 6.59 6.53
CA GLY A 342 14.00 6.41 7.33
C GLY A 342 15.13 5.75 6.52
N ILE A 343 14.82 4.74 5.72
CA ILE A 343 15.78 4.05 4.84
C ILE A 343 16.30 4.99 3.75
N GLN A 344 15.39 5.75 3.11
CA GLN A 344 15.80 6.73 2.10
C GLN A 344 16.71 7.81 2.69
N LEU A 345 16.45 8.27 3.92
CA LEU A 345 17.34 9.19 4.64
C LEU A 345 18.72 8.58 4.92
N VAL A 346 18.77 7.31 5.32
CA VAL A 346 20.05 6.58 5.55
C VAL A 346 20.89 6.51 4.29
N VAL A 347 20.30 6.11 3.18
CA VAL A 347 21.01 6.02 1.89
C VAL A 347 21.42 7.40 1.40
N ALA A 348 20.56 8.42 1.57
CA ALA A 348 20.91 9.81 1.24
C ALA A 348 22.11 10.33 2.05
N TYR A 349 22.16 10.01 3.35
CA TYR A 349 23.30 10.36 4.20
C TYR A 349 24.59 9.69 3.71
N LEU A 350 24.53 8.37 3.48
CA LEU A 350 25.67 7.59 3.01
C LEU A 350 26.25 8.13 1.70
N LEU A 351 25.38 8.36 0.72
CA LEU A 351 25.79 8.92 -0.56
C LEU A 351 26.33 10.36 -0.40
N GLY A 352 25.61 11.19 0.36
CA GLY A 352 25.93 12.60 0.56
C GLY A 352 27.30 12.82 1.19
N ILE A 353 27.65 12.11 2.26
CA ILE A 353 28.93 12.27 2.94
C ILE A 353 30.11 11.89 2.03
N HIS A 354 29.99 10.82 1.27
CA HIS A 354 31.06 10.36 0.39
C HIS A 354 31.18 11.17 -0.91
N ILE A 355 30.06 11.70 -1.41
CA ILE A 355 30.08 12.63 -2.57
C ILE A 355 30.76 13.94 -2.19
N LEU A 356 30.45 14.47 -1.00
CA LEU A 356 31.10 15.68 -0.46
C LEU A 356 32.61 15.50 -0.24
N GLN A 357 33.04 14.27 0.10
CA GLN A 357 34.46 13.91 0.21
C GLN A 357 35.14 13.67 -1.15
N GLY A 358 34.44 13.84 -2.26
CA GLY A 358 35.00 13.67 -3.59
C GLY A 358 35.21 12.20 -4.03
N CYS A 359 34.64 11.21 -3.32
CA CYS A 359 34.87 9.80 -3.59
C CYS A 359 34.20 9.36 -4.90
N LYS A 360 35.01 9.01 -5.92
CA LYS A 360 34.54 8.60 -7.25
C LYS A 360 33.72 7.33 -7.21
N LEU A 361 34.07 6.36 -6.36
CA LEU A 361 33.32 5.11 -6.19
C LEU A 361 31.88 5.35 -5.81
N TRP A 362 31.62 6.21 -4.82
CA TRP A 362 30.27 6.51 -4.35
C TRP A 362 29.45 7.32 -5.35
N ARG A 363 30.10 8.14 -6.17
CA ARG A 363 29.41 8.75 -7.33
C ARG A 363 28.98 7.70 -8.34
N GLY A 364 29.82 6.70 -8.61
CA GLY A 364 29.48 5.56 -9.46
C GLY A 364 28.30 4.73 -8.87
N ILE A 365 28.33 4.46 -7.57
CA ILE A 365 27.22 3.75 -6.87
C ILE A 365 25.93 4.55 -6.98
N MET A 366 25.95 5.86 -6.79
CA MET A 366 24.77 6.71 -6.93
C MET A 366 24.19 6.64 -8.34
N VAL A 367 25.05 6.74 -9.37
CA VAL A 367 24.61 6.61 -10.78
C VAL A 367 24.00 5.24 -11.03
N LEU A 368 24.62 4.17 -10.54
CA LEU A 368 24.14 2.81 -10.70
C LEU A 368 22.78 2.58 -10.00
N LEU A 369 22.61 3.07 -8.77
CA LEU A 369 21.34 3.01 -8.04
C LEU A 369 20.24 3.79 -8.77
N SER A 370 20.57 5.01 -9.26
CA SER A 370 19.60 5.83 -10.00
C SER A 370 19.22 5.18 -11.33
N ALA A 371 20.18 4.62 -12.07
CA ALA A 371 19.93 3.90 -13.33
C ALA A 371 19.08 2.64 -13.09
N GLY A 372 19.38 1.88 -12.02
CA GLY A 372 18.59 0.70 -11.62
C GLY A 372 17.16 1.06 -11.22
N ALA A 373 16.98 2.16 -10.51
CA ALA A 373 15.67 2.67 -10.12
C ALA A 373 14.85 3.12 -11.36
N ILE A 374 15.47 3.89 -12.26
CA ILE A 374 14.83 4.31 -13.52
C ILE A 374 14.46 3.10 -14.39
N ALA A 375 15.37 2.13 -14.54
CA ALA A 375 15.09 0.89 -15.26
C ALA A 375 13.91 0.13 -14.65
N SER A 376 13.87 0.00 -13.32
CA SER A 376 12.77 -0.63 -12.58
C SER A 376 11.44 0.08 -12.83
N CYS A 377 11.42 1.41 -12.74
CA CYS A 377 10.22 2.21 -13.00
C CYS A 377 9.76 2.06 -14.47
N THR A 378 10.69 2.02 -15.40
CA THR A 378 10.39 1.82 -16.83
C THR A 378 9.79 0.43 -17.06
N VAL A 379 10.41 -0.62 -16.55
CA VAL A 379 9.90 -2.00 -16.70
C VAL A 379 8.50 -2.12 -16.09
N SER A 380 8.28 -1.61 -14.88
CA SER A 380 6.96 -1.67 -14.23
C SER A 380 5.90 -0.83 -14.95
N ALA A 381 6.28 0.29 -15.59
CA ALA A 381 5.35 1.14 -16.34
C ALA A 381 4.83 0.47 -17.62
N PHE A 382 5.65 -0.37 -18.27
CA PHE A 382 5.26 -1.13 -19.46
C PHE A 382 4.67 -2.50 -19.14
N SER A 383 4.67 -2.92 -17.88
CA SER A 383 4.12 -4.21 -17.46
C SER A 383 2.61 -4.12 -17.26
N GLU A 384 1.88 -5.09 -17.80
CA GLU A 384 0.42 -5.20 -17.64
C GLU A 384 0.01 -5.46 -16.19
N THR A 385 0.89 -6.10 -15.43
CA THR A 385 0.69 -6.43 -14.02
C THR A 385 1.99 -6.33 -13.25
N TRP A 386 1.90 -6.26 -11.92
CA TRP A 386 3.06 -6.22 -11.03
C TRP A 386 2.73 -6.95 -9.72
N TRP A 387 3.74 -7.39 -8.99
CA TRP A 387 3.60 -8.20 -7.77
C TRP A 387 2.68 -7.61 -6.68
N ASN A 388 2.43 -6.30 -6.69
CA ASN A 388 1.53 -5.64 -5.75
C ASN A 388 0.04 -5.90 -6.01
N LYS A 389 -0.30 -6.53 -7.13
CA LYS A 389 -1.68 -6.87 -7.53
C LYS A 389 -1.98 -8.32 -7.24
N ASP A 390 -2.44 -8.63 -6.03
CA ASP A 390 -2.77 -10.00 -5.64
C ASP A 390 -4.00 -10.55 -6.38
N LEU A 391 -5.06 -9.74 -6.51
CA LEU A 391 -6.36 -10.20 -7.00
C LEU A 391 -6.46 -10.18 -8.52
N SER A 392 -6.06 -9.11 -9.16
CA SER A 392 -6.18 -8.93 -10.62
C SER A 392 -4.88 -9.23 -11.39
N TYR A 393 -3.96 -9.96 -10.78
CA TYR A 393 -2.64 -10.20 -11.36
C TYR A 393 -2.70 -10.82 -12.76
N HIS A 394 -3.57 -11.80 -12.96
CA HIS A 394 -3.71 -12.53 -14.20
C HIS A 394 -4.80 -11.99 -15.15
N ASN A 395 -5.49 -10.90 -14.82
CA ASN A 395 -6.63 -10.41 -15.59
C ASN A 395 -6.27 -10.01 -17.03
N ALA A 396 -5.07 -9.49 -17.27
CA ALA A 396 -4.63 -9.16 -18.64
C ALA A 396 -4.52 -10.40 -19.53
N GLU A 397 -3.97 -11.48 -18.98
CA GLU A 397 -3.84 -12.74 -19.70
C GLU A 397 -5.19 -13.45 -19.89
N VAL A 398 -6.02 -13.45 -18.85
CA VAL A 398 -7.42 -13.92 -18.94
C VAL A 398 -8.18 -13.17 -20.02
N ALA A 399 -8.06 -11.84 -20.08
CA ALA A 399 -8.71 -11.05 -21.12
C ALA A 399 -8.25 -11.42 -22.53
N ARG A 400 -6.94 -11.73 -22.73
CA ARG A 400 -6.44 -12.18 -24.03
C ARG A 400 -7.10 -13.48 -24.50
N TYR A 401 -7.26 -14.47 -23.61
CA TYR A 401 -7.97 -15.70 -23.95
C TYR A 401 -9.42 -15.44 -24.36
N ILE A 402 -10.12 -14.60 -23.60
CA ILE A 402 -11.54 -14.31 -23.84
C ILE A 402 -11.73 -13.49 -25.11
N ASN A 403 -10.96 -12.43 -25.31
CA ASN A 403 -11.05 -11.53 -26.45
C ASN A 403 -10.63 -12.21 -27.79
N ALA A 404 -9.90 -13.33 -27.73
CA ALA A 404 -9.55 -14.12 -28.91
C ALA A 404 -10.69 -15.03 -29.38
N SER A 405 -11.77 -15.18 -28.62
CA SER A 405 -12.93 -16.01 -28.99
C SER A 405 -13.86 -15.27 -29.95
N SER A 406 -14.44 -15.99 -30.89
CA SER A 406 -15.42 -15.45 -31.84
C SER A 406 -16.80 -15.16 -31.25
N SER A 407 -17.10 -15.73 -30.08
CA SER A 407 -18.37 -15.55 -29.35
C SER A 407 -18.10 -15.51 -27.85
N PRO A 408 -17.48 -14.42 -27.34
CA PRO A 408 -16.97 -14.36 -25.98
C PRO A 408 -18.10 -14.20 -24.96
N LYS A 409 -18.39 -15.24 -24.22
CA LYS A 409 -19.34 -15.23 -23.09
C LYS A 409 -18.65 -15.77 -21.85
N ILE A 410 -18.79 -15.07 -20.73
CA ILE A 410 -18.18 -15.42 -19.45
C ILE A 410 -19.24 -15.76 -18.44
N ILE A 411 -19.13 -16.91 -17.80
CA ILE A 411 -19.94 -17.29 -16.66
C ILE A 411 -19.13 -17.03 -15.39
N SER A 412 -19.71 -16.40 -14.40
CA SER A 412 -19.11 -16.23 -13.11
C SER A 412 -20.15 -16.16 -11.98
N GLU A 413 -19.70 -16.44 -10.79
CA GLU A 413 -20.47 -16.38 -9.55
C GLU A 413 -19.76 -15.50 -8.51
N ILE A 414 -20.39 -15.20 -7.38
CA ILE A 414 -19.76 -14.43 -6.29
C ILE A 414 -18.47 -15.12 -5.81
N GLY A 415 -18.43 -16.45 -5.85
CA GLY A 415 -17.27 -17.24 -5.42
C GLY A 415 -17.21 -17.49 -3.92
N ASP A 416 -16.18 -18.24 -3.49
CA ASP A 416 -16.03 -18.66 -2.09
C ASP A 416 -15.39 -17.58 -1.21
N ASP A 417 -14.61 -16.67 -1.80
CA ASP A 417 -13.70 -15.75 -1.10
C ASP A 417 -14.07 -14.27 -1.20
N PHE A 418 -15.22 -13.95 -1.71
CA PHE A 418 -15.73 -12.59 -1.89
C PHE A 418 -14.84 -11.63 -2.71
N THR A 419 -13.77 -12.08 -3.33
CA THR A 419 -12.87 -11.23 -4.13
C THR A 419 -13.32 -11.13 -5.58
N ASN A 420 -14.20 -12.02 -6.01
CA ASN A 420 -14.56 -12.20 -7.40
C ASN A 420 -15.24 -10.97 -8.02
N THR A 421 -16.13 -10.31 -7.29
CA THR A 421 -16.79 -9.07 -7.75
C THR A 421 -15.78 -7.98 -8.12
N GLY A 422 -14.75 -7.81 -7.29
CA GLY A 422 -13.66 -6.83 -7.55
C GLY A 422 -12.83 -7.21 -8.77
N ASP A 423 -12.55 -8.51 -8.94
CA ASP A 423 -11.81 -9.01 -10.10
C ASP A 423 -12.60 -8.89 -11.41
N LEU A 424 -13.90 -9.20 -11.39
CA LEU A 424 -14.77 -9.01 -12.55
C LEU A 424 -14.85 -7.54 -12.98
N ILE A 425 -15.00 -6.62 -12.02
CA ILE A 425 -14.96 -5.17 -12.32
C ILE A 425 -13.60 -4.77 -12.90
N SER A 426 -12.50 -5.30 -12.38
CA SER A 426 -11.17 -5.04 -12.94
C SER A 426 -11.00 -5.65 -14.34
N LEU A 427 -11.47 -6.87 -14.54
CA LEU A 427 -11.42 -7.57 -15.82
C LEU A 427 -12.23 -6.84 -16.90
N SER A 428 -13.39 -6.25 -16.54
CA SER A 428 -14.28 -5.56 -17.48
C SER A 428 -13.63 -4.39 -18.24
N TYR A 429 -12.53 -3.82 -17.71
CA TYR A 429 -11.77 -2.77 -18.39
C TYR A 429 -10.78 -3.30 -19.44
N LEU A 430 -10.59 -4.61 -19.52
CA LEU A 430 -9.66 -5.28 -20.44
C LEU A 430 -10.39 -6.11 -21.50
N LEU A 431 -11.71 -6.31 -21.31
CA LEU A 431 -12.56 -7.03 -22.23
C LEU A 431 -13.03 -6.12 -23.37
N GLN A 432 -13.25 -6.71 -24.55
CA GLN A 432 -13.88 -6.05 -25.69
C GLN A 432 -15.35 -5.77 -25.43
N ASP A 433 -15.95 -4.82 -26.13
CA ASP A 433 -17.31 -4.35 -25.91
C ASP A 433 -18.40 -5.40 -26.21
N ASP A 434 -18.08 -6.37 -27.05
CA ASP A 434 -18.97 -7.50 -27.42
C ASP A 434 -19.01 -8.63 -26.38
N VAL A 435 -18.10 -8.60 -25.39
CA VAL A 435 -18.06 -9.59 -24.31
C VAL A 435 -19.26 -9.42 -23.38
N SER A 436 -20.00 -10.47 -23.20
CA SER A 436 -21.10 -10.55 -22.24
C SER A 436 -20.79 -11.48 -21.07
N LEU A 437 -21.32 -11.12 -19.89
CA LEU A 437 -21.17 -11.90 -18.66
C LEU A 437 -22.53 -12.49 -18.25
N VAL A 438 -22.53 -13.78 -17.87
CA VAL A 438 -23.62 -14.45 -17.18
C VAL A 438 -23.26 -14.53 -15.71
N LEU A 439 -23.90 -13.71 -14.89
CA LEU A 439 -23.60 -13.60 -13.48
C LEU A 439 -24.67 -14.35 -12.66
N LEU A 440 -24.20 -15.43 -12.01
CA LEU A 440 -25.07 -16.40 -11.37
C LEU A 440 -25.43 -16.02 -9.95
N SER A 441 -26.71 -16.22 -9.60
CA SER A 441 -27.21 -16.06 -8.22
C SER A 441 -26.58 -17.06 -7.25
N GLN A 442 -26.74 -16.85 -5.96
CA GLN A 442 -26.36 -17.80 -4.91
C GLN A 442 -27.58 -18.32 -4.16
N PRO A 443 -27.84 -19.64 -4.17
CA PRO A 443 -27.15 -20.71 -4.94
C PRO A 443 -27.48 -20.65 -6.44
N PRO A 444 -26.52 -21.02 -7.33
CA PRO A 444 -26.76 -21.01 -8.78
C PRO A 444 -27.92 -21.93 -9.17
N GLN A 445 -28.87 -21.39 -9.95
CA GLN A 445 -29.98 -22.18 -10.52
C GLN A 445 -29.56 -22.71 -11.89
N LEU A 446 -29.15 -23.99 -11.94
CA LEU A 446 -28.59 -24.60 -13.14
C LEU A 446 -29.56 -24.64 -14.35
N GLU A 447 -30.88 -24.69 -14.11
CA GLU A 447 -31.86 -24.63 -15.18
C GLU A 447 -31.83 -23.30 -15.94
N ASN A 448 -31.70 -22.19 -15.23
CA ASN A 448 -31.53 -20.89 -15.84
C ASN A 448 -30.20 -20.80 -16.61
N VAL A 449 -29.14 -21.43 -16.09
CA VAL A 449 -27.85 -21.48 -16.75
C VAL A 449 -27.92 -22.22 -18.08
N LYS A 450 -28.63 -23.35 -18.16
CA LYS A 450 -28.81 -24.14 -19.40
C LYS A 450 -29.43 -23.30 -20.51
N SER A 451 -30.50 -22.56 -20.21
CA SER A 451 -31.16 -21.70 -21.20
C SER A 451 -30.28 -20.56 -21.70
N LEU A 452 -29.49 -19.95 -20.79
CA LEU A 452 -28.57 -18.87 -21.12
C LEU A 452 -27.32 -19.33 -21.91
N LEU A 453 -26.97 -20.63 -21.80
CA LEU A 453 -25.84 -21.25 -22.48
C LEU A 453 -26.18 -21.79 -23.86
N SER A 454 -27.45 -22.10 -24.13
CA SER A 454 -27.90 -22.72 -25.41
C SER A 454 -27.55 -21.87 -26.64
N GLU A 455 -27.31 -20.58 -26.46
CA GLU A 455 -26.90 -19.63 -27.52
C GLU A 455 -25.37 -19.48 -27.68
N SER A 456 -24.55 -20.16 -26.85
CA SER A 456 -23.08 -19.98 -26.84
C SER A 456 -22.38 -21.27 -27.22
N ILE A 457 -21.41 -21.19 -28.15
CA ILE A 457 -20.75 -22.41 -28.66
C ILE A 457 -19.78 -22.94 -27.59
N GLU A 458 -18.98 -22.11 -26.90
CA GLU A 458 -17.98 -22.51 -25.88
C GLU A 458 -17.75 -21.38 -24.86
N PRO A 459 -18.61 -21.22 -23.84
CA PRO A 459 -18.46 -20.14 -22.87
C PRO A 459 -17.29 -20.39 -21.92
N PHE A 460 -16.66 -19.30 -21.49
CA PHE A 460 -15.65 -19.32 -20.43
C PHE A 460 -16.30 -19.32 -19.04
N VAL A 461 -15.65 -19.97 -18.08
CA VAL A 461 -16.02 -19.92 -16.67
C VAL A 461 -14.88 -19.28 -15.88
N PHE A 462 -15.13 -18.12 -15.33
CA PHE A 462 -14.12 -17.34 -14.61
C PHE A 462 -14.28 -17.51 -13.10
N ARG A 463 -13.21 -17.96 -12.46
CA ARG A 463 -13.07 -18.17 -11.01
C ARG A 463 -14.24 -18.94 -10.38
N PRO A 464 -14.59 -20.12 -10.92
CA PRO A 464 -15.66 -20.92 -10.32
C PRO A 464 -15.29 -21.40 -8.92
N SER A 465 -16.28 -21.50 -8.02
CA SER A 465 -16.12 -22.20 -6.75
C SER A 465 -15.97 -23.71 -6.95
N GLY A 466 -15.36 -24.38 -5.98
CA GLY A 466 -15.25 -25.84 -6.03
C GLY A 466 -16.62 -26.55 -6.05
N LYS A 467 -17.67 -25.93 -5.48
CA LYS A 467 -19.04 -26.42 -5.52
C LYS A 467 -19.62 -26.31 -6.92
N PHE A 468 -19.39 -25.20 -7.59
CA PHE A 468 -19.88 -24.95 -8.93
C PHE A 468 -19.22 -25.88 -9.96
N ILE A 469 -17.89 -26.08 -9.88
CA ILE A 469 -17.18 -27.06 -10.73
C ILE A 469 -17.78 -28.48 -10.59
N LYS A 470 -18.10 -28.91 -9.36
CA LYS A 470 -18.66 -30.22 -9.12
C LYS A 470 -20.08 -30.39 -9.73
N LYS A 471 -20.84 -29.29 -9.75
CA LYS A 471 -22.20 -29.29 -10.34
C LYS A 471 -22.17 -29.27 -11.87
N LEU A 472 -21.21 -28.60 -12.49
CA LEU A 472 -21.09 -28.51 -13.95
C LEU A 472 -20.56 -29.81 -14.58
N LYS A 473 -19.69 -30.57 -13.93
CA LYS A 473 -19.06 -31.78 -14.47
C LYS A 473 -19.97 -32.89 -14.96
N PRO A 474 -21.15 -33.17 -14.36
CA PRO A 474 -21.99 -34.30 -14.78
C PRO A 474 -22.93 -34.02 -15.95
N GLU A 475 -23.24 -32.79 -16.29
CA GLU A 475 -24.46 -32.49 -17.08
C GLU A 475 -24.26 -31.72 -18.39
N GLN A 476 -23.12 -31.07 -18.65
CA GLN A 476 -23.04 -30.03 -19.68
C GLN A 476 -21.81 -30.09 -20.59
N GLY A 477 -21.13 -31.22 -20.73
CA GLY A 477 -19.91 -31.29 -21.54
C GLY A 477 -18.61 -31.31 -20.70
N GLN A 478 -17.47 -31.21 -21.36
CA GLN A 478 -16.17 -31.28 -20.69
C GLN A 478 -15.72 -29.88 -20.25
N LEU A 479 -15.66 -29.64 -18.93
CA LEU A 479 -15.05 -28.42 -18.39
C LEU A 479 -13.52 -28.57 -18.45
N VAL A 480 -12.89 -27.79 -19.32
CA VAL A 480 -11.42 -27.80 -19.57
C VAL A 480 -10.80 -26.58 -18.93
N GLU A 481 -9.75 -26.77 -18.15
CA GLU A 481 -8.98 -25.66 -17.59
C GLU A 481 -8.12 -25.05 -18.69
N VAL A 482 -8.38 -23.80 -19.07
CA VAL A 482 -7.68 -23.07 -20.14
C VAL A 482 -6.46 -22.35 -19.58
N PHE A 483 -6.61 -21.73 -18.40
CA PHE A 483 -5.54 -20.99 -17.78
C PHE A 483 -5.63 -21.07 -16.24
N ALA A 484 -4.89 -22.01 -15.67
CA ALA A 484 -4.90 -22.30 -14.23
C ALA A 484 -4.55 -21.12 -13.33
N PRO A 485 -3.49 -20.32 -13.60
CA PRO A 485 -3.16 -19.18 -12.74
C PRO A 485 -4.25 -18.12 -12.64
N GLY A 486 -4.99 -17.89 -13.76
CA GLY A 486 -6.14 -16.99 -13.82
C GLY A 486 -7.46 -17.61 -13.40
N ARG A 487 -7.47 -18.90 -13.04
CA ARG A 487 -8.69 -19.67 -12.72
C ARG A 487 -9.73 -19.53 -13.82
N LEU A 488 -9.29 -19.70 -15.08
CA LEU A 488 -10.12 -19.64 -16.27
C LEU A 488 -10.34 -21.03 -16.83
N TRP A 489 -11.61 -21.39 -17.04
CA TRP A 489 -12.06 -22.64 -17.59
C TRP A 489 -12.89 -22.38 -18.85
N GLN A 490 -13.05 -23.36 -19.70
CA GLN A 490 -13.92 -23.33 -20.86
C GLN A 490 -14.84 -24.54 -20.86
N LEU A 491 -16.11 -24.31 -21.13
CA LEU A 491 -17.09 -25.38 -21.29
C LEU A 491 -17.11 -25.77 -22.76
N LYS A 492 -16.62 -26.97 -23.09
CA LYS A 492 -16.63 -27.53 -24.44
C LYS A 492 -17.86 -28.41 -24.63
N ASN A 493 -18.60 -28.18 -25.72
CA ASN A 493 -19.66 -29.06 -26.16
C ASN A 493 -19.06 -30.42 -26.55
N GLN A 494 -19.76 -31.51 -26.20
CA GLN A 494 -19.36 -32.85 -26.64
C GLN A 494 -19.62 -33.05 -28.11
#